data_e5285e77505187e7cd9313b7ad5d5cdc
#
_entry.id   e5285e77505187e7cd9313b7ad5d5cdc
#
_cell.length_a   1.000
_cell.length_b   1.000
_cell.length_c   1.000
_cell.angle_alpha   90.00
_cell.angle_beta   90.00
_cell.angle_gamma   90.00
#
_symmetry.space_group_name_H-M   'P 1'
#
loop_
_entity.id
_entity.type
_entity.pdbx_description
1 polymer ?
#
loop_
_entity_poly.entity_id
_entity_poly.type
_entity_poly.pdbx_seq_one_letter_code
_entity_poly.pdbx_strand_id
1 'polypeptide(L)'
;MAGARLARRPERRGAAAPPPTVRPRSGHEAHPVLYILGQRAAVGVFTLCVVSVLVFVATEVLPGNAAIAVLGRTAESNPVAVHGLEVALHLNRGLLDQYWLWFSGLFTGNLGHSLANGQPVWGYVEPRLINSAVLMLVTGVIGSMAGVALGAFAALRKDGWFDHITAVTALAVTSLPEFVVAIGLVILLSTVVTHLLPAVSLLPPGTYAWNAPQLLILPVATLVIVIVPYIQRMTRAAMIEVLESDYVEMARLKGVPVWRIVLVHALPNATAPVIQVIGLNFLYLAGGVVIVEYVFAFPGIGQGMIYAVDSRDIPVIQFIVVVLAAFYVFMNIVTDVIALLATPRHRIPR
;
A
#
# COMPACT_ATOMS: atom_id res chain seq x y z
N MET A 1 -65.30 -41.49 52.38
CA MET A 1 -64.51 -42.75 52.40
C MET A 1 -63.91 -42.94 51.01
N ALA A 2 -62.66 -43.16 50.90
CA ALA A 2 -61.83 -43.63 49.83
C ALA A 2 -60.67 -42.58 49.48
N GLY A 3 -59.55 -42.86 50.12
CA GLY A 3 -58.31 -42.09 49.87
C GLY A 3 -57.62 -42.62 48.62
N ALA A 4 -57.36 -41.73 47.71
CA ALA A 4 -56.51 -41.98 46.53
C ALA A 4 -55.05 -41.73 46.88
N ARG A 5 -54.23 -42.77 46.90
CA ARG A 5 -52.76 -42.71 47.02
C ARG A 5 -52.20 -42.29 45.69
N LEU A 6 -51.63 -41.06 45.60
CA LEU A 6 -50.84 -40.62 44.50
C LEU A 6 -49.42 -41.27 44.53
N ALA A 7 -49.20 -42.20 43.60
CA ALA A 7 -47.93 -42.86 43.39
C ALA A 7 -46.97 -41.86 42.81
N ARG A 8 -45.88 -41.52 43.53
CA ARG A 8 -44.73 -40.74 43.03
C ARG A 8 -43.95 -41.51 41.95
N ARG A 9 -43.94 -41.00 40.73
CA ARG A 9 -43.07 -41.50 39.67
C ARG A 9 -41.62 -41.20 40.06
N PRO A 10 -40.68 -42.16 39.90
CA PRO A 10 -39.25 -41.87 40.09
C PRO A 10 -38.75 -40.93 38.98
N GLU A 11 -38.15 -39.83 39.36
CA GLU A 11 -37.39 -38.93 38.44
C GLU A 11 -36.27 -39.74 37.78
N ARG A 12 -36.38 -39.88 36.45
CA ARG A 12 -35.25 -40.34 35.63
C ARG A 12 -34.11 -39.33 35.77
N ARG A 13 -33.09 -39.68 36.51
CA ARG A 13 -31.79 -38.96 36.47
C ARG A 13 -31.35 -38.92 35.03
N GLY A 14 -31.34 -37.71 34.43
CA GLY A 14 -30.80 -37.45 33.08
C GLY A 14 -29.37 -37.95 33.01
N ALA A 15 -29.14 -38.91 32.12
CA ALA A 15 -27.78 -39.31 31.77
C ALA A 15 -27.00 -38.06 31.30
N ALA A 16 -25.91 -37.76 31.97
CA ALA A 16 -25.04 -36.68 31.57
C ALA A 16 -24.60 -36.88 30.11
N ALA A 17 -24.79 -35.88 29.29
CA ALA A 17 -24.33 -35.92 27.90
C ALA A 17 -22.82 -36.23 27.88
N PRO A 18 -22.36 -37.13 26.98
CA PRO A 18 -20.94 -37.41 26.87
C PRO A 18 -20.16 -36.12 26.58
N PRO A 19 -18.96 -35.96 27.15
CA PRO A 19 -18.16 -34.78 26.90
C PRO A 19 -17.91 -34.64 25.39
N PRO A 20 -17.87 -33.41 24.85
CA PRO A 20 -17.63 -33.19 23.44
C PRO A 20 -16.32 -33.86 23.01
N THR A 21 -16.42 -34.79 22.05
CA THR A 21 -15.26 -35.46 21.48
C THR A 21 -14.40 -34.41 20.80
N VAL A 22 -13.22 -34.16 21.36
CA VAL A 22 -12.19 -33.29 20.74
C VAL A 22 -11.76 -33.97 19.43
N ARG A 23 -12.26 -33.47 18.32
CA ARG A 23 -11.78 -33.93 17.00
C ARG A 23 -10.27 -33.64 16.88
N PRO A 24 -9.47 -34.61 16.40
CA PRO A 24 -8.05 -34.35 16.16
C PRO A 24 -7.93 -33.20 15.17
N ARG A 25 -7.12 -32.21 15.54
CA ARG A 25 -6.84 -31.04 14.71
C ARG A 25 -6.22 -31.50 13.40
N SER A 26 -6.82 -31.12 12.29
CA SER A 26 -6.25 -31.33 10.95
C SER A 26 -4.86 -30.64 10.88
N GLY A 27 -3.92 -31.22 10.13
CA GLY A 27 -2.51 -30.74 10.06
C GLY A 27 -2.32 -29.26 9.67
N HIS A 28 -3.39 -28.55 9.29
CA HIS A 28 -3.41 -27.10 9.03
C HIS A 28 -3.20 -26.22 10.28
N GLU A 29 -3.40 -26.78 11.48
CA GLU A 29 -3.22 -26.04 12.75
C GLU A 29 -1.76 -26.04 13.25
N ALA A 30 -0.87 -26.86 12.66
CA ALA A 30 0.51 -26.97 13.12
C ALA A 30 1.36 -25.73 12.78
N HIS A 31 1.11 -25.05 11.64
CA HIS A 31 1.88 -23.86 11.19
C HIS A 31 0.97 -22.84 10.51
N PRO A 32 0.14 -22.11 11.28
CA PRO A 32 -0.85 -21.17 10.71
C PRO A 32 -0.18 -20.05 9.88
N VAL A 33 1.00 -19.60 10.28
CA VAL A 33 1.75 -18.56 9.56
C VAL A 33 2.19 -19.05 8.18
N LEU A 34 2.75 -20.27 8.09
CA LEU A 34 3.19 -20.85 6.81
C LEU A 34 2.01 -21.09 5.86
N TYR A 35 0.88 -21.53 6.38
CA TYR A 35 -0.33 -21.73 5.57
C TYR A 35 -0.83 -20.41 4.99
N ILE A 36 -0.93 -19.36 5.81
CA ILE A 36 -1.36 -18.03 5.36
C ILE A 36 -0.36 -17.47 4.34
N LEU A 37 0.95 -17.62 4.61
CA LEU A 37 1.98 -17.18 3.66
C LEU A 37 1.88 -17.90 2.31
N GLY A 38 1.67 -19.21 2.32
CA GLY A 38 1.50 -20.01 1.11
C GLY A 38 0.25 -19.60 0.32
N GLN A 39 -0.88 -19.39 1.01
CA GLN A 39 -2.12 -18.92 0.39
C GLN A 39 -1.94 -17.51 -0.22
N ARG A 40 -1.32 -16.59 0.51
CA ARG A 40 -1.07 -15.22 0.04
C ARG A 40 -0.09 -15.19 -1.14
N ALA A 41 0.96 -16.01 -1.09
CA ALA A 41 1.91 -16.16 -2.21
C ALA A 41 1.20 -16.70 -3.46
N ALA A 42 0.36 -17.73 -3.31
CA ALA A 42 -0.40 -18.29 -4.44
C ALA A 42 -1.36 -17.25 -5.07
N VAL A 43 -2.12 -16.52 -4.24
CA VAL A 43 -2.97 -15.43 -4.72
C VAL A 43 -2.13 -14.33 -5.36
N GLY A 44 -0.98 -13.99 -4.78
CA GLY A 44 -0.06 -13.00 -5.33
C GLY A 44 0.46 -13.38 -6.71
N VAL A 45 0.92 -14.62 -6.89
CA VAL A 45 1.38 -15.13 -8.19
C VAL A 45 0.24 -15.11 -9.21
N PHE A 46 -0.95 -15.56 -8.82
CA PHE A 46 -2.13 -15.50 -9.68
C PHE A 46 -2.44 -14.05 -10.10
N THR A 47 -2.42 -13.10 -9.15
CA THR A 47 -2.64 -11.68 -9.44
C THR A 47 -1.59 -11.14 -10.41
N LEU A 48 -0.31 -11.47 -10.22
CA LEU A 48 0.76 -11.05 -11.14
C LEU A 48 0.58 -11.63 -12.55
N CYS A 49 0.18 -12.89 -12.67
CA CYS A 49 -0.14 -13.50 -13.97
C CYS A 49 -1.32 -12.78 -14.65
N VAL A 50 -2.40 -12.49 -13.92
CA VAL A 50 -3.54 -11.77 -14.46
C VAL A 50 -3.15 -10.34 -14.88
N VAL A 51 -2.39 -9.61 -14.05
CA VAL A 51 -1.93 -8.26 -14.38
C VAL A 51 -1.00 -8.27 -15.59
N SER A 52 -0.10 -9.25 -15.72
CA SER A 52 0.79 -9.38 -16.89
C SER A 52 0.01 -9.55 -18.19
N VAL A 53 -1.04 -10.40 -18.19
CA VAL A 53 -1.92 -10.54 -19.35
C VAL A 53 -2.69 -9.25 -19.63
N LEU A 54 -3.25 -8.63 -18.60
CA LEU A 54 -4.03 -7.39 -18.76
C LEU A 54 -3.19 -6.25 -19.32
N VAL A 55 -1.98 -6.03 -18.78
CA VAL A 55 -1.13 -4.95 -19.29
C VAL A 55 -0.66 -5.20 -20.70
N PHE A 56 -0.32 -6.46 -21.04
CA PHE A 56 0.06 -6.83 -22.39
C PHE A 56 -1.08 -6.57 -23.36
N VAL A 57 -2.29 -7.08 -23.08
CA VAL A 57 -3.46 -6.85 -23.94
C VAL A 57 -3.80 -5.36 -24.03
N ALA A 58 -3.77 -4.63 -22.91
CA ALA A 58 -4.05 -3.20 -22.91
C ALA A 58 -3.08 -2.40 -23.79
N THR A 59 -1.79 -2.76 -23.78
CA THR A 59 -0.78 -2.09 -24.61
C THR A 59 -0.89 -2.45 -26.08
N GLU A 60 -1.29 -3.69 -26.42
CA GLU A 60 -1.52 -4.12 -27.79
C GLU A 60 -2.82 -3.54 -28.41
N VAL A 61 -3.86 -3.31 -27.60
CA VAL A 61 -5.13 -2.71 -28.06
C VAL A 61 -5.00 -1.20 -28.27
N LEU A 62 -3.96 -0.55 -27.74
CA LEU A 62 -3.72 0.88 -27.97
C LEU A 62 -3.64 1.17 -29.48
N PRO A 63 -4.52 2.05 -30.02
CA PRO A 63 -4.55 2.31 -31.44
C PRO A 63 -3.24 2.94 -31.92
N GLY A 64 -2.61 2.32 -32.93
CA GLY A 64 -1.38 2.76 -33.56
C GLY A 64 -0.30 1.68 -33.52
N ASN A 65 0.54 1.65 -34.54
CA ASN A 65 1.70 0.77 -34.61
C ASN A 65 2.84 1.39 -33.79
N ALA A 66 3.41 0.63 -32.85
CA ALA A 66 4.54 1.10 -32.02
C ALA A 66 5.72 1.57 -32.88
N ALA A 67 6.01 0.91 -34.00
CA ALA A 67 7.05 1.33 -34.93
C ALA A 67 6.75 2.68 -35.58
N ILE A 68 5.48 2.95 -35.89
CA ILE A 68 5.04 4.25 -36.43
C ILE A 68 5.12 5.34 -35.35
N ALA A 69 4.74 5.02 -34.11
CA ALA A 69 4.82 5.96 -33.01
C ALA A 69 6.27 6.40 -32.72
N VAL A 70 7.22 5.49 -32.79
CA VAL A 70 8.66 5.77 -32.62
C VAL A 70 9.23 6.60 -33.75
N LEU A 71 8.92 6.26 -35.01
CA LEU A 71 9.43 6.93 -36.20
C LEU A 71 8.73 8.29 -36.47
N GLY A 72 7.56 8.50 -35.88
CA GLY A 72 6.80 9.74 -36.05
C GLY A 72 6.57 10.09 -37.52
N ARG A 73 6.89 11.34 -37.91
CA ARG A 73 6.75 11.82 -39.29
C ARG A 73 7.61 11.08 -40.31
N THR A 74 8.70 10.46 -39.83
CA THR A 74 9.63 9.71 -40.72
C THR A 74 9.01 8.37 -41.16
N ALA A 75 8.00 7.88 -40.44
CA ALA A 75 7.31 6.64 -40.79
C ALA A 75 6.61 6.72 -42.16
N GLU A 76 6.01 7.87 -42.49
CA GLU A 76 5.32 8.07 -43.78
C GLU A 76 6.27 8.06 -44.97
N SER A 77 7.50 8.53 -44.77
CA SER A 77 8.53 8.68 -45.80
C SER A 77 9.44 7.46 -45.94
N ASN A 78 9.47 6.56 -44.96
CA ASN A 78 10.39 5.42 -44.93
C ASN A 78 9.74 4.08 -44.51
N PRO A 79 8.97 3.43 -45.37
CA PRO A 79 8.33 2.15 -45.04
C PRO A 79 9.34 1.03 -44.70
N VAL A 80 10.56 1.10 -45.23
CA VAL A 80 11.61 0.10 -44.92
C VAL A 80 12.06 0.21 -43.48
N ALA A 81 12.18 1.45 -42.95
CA ALA A 81 12.52 1.65 -41.57
C ALA A 81 11.39 1.20 -40.62
N VAL A 82 10.12 1.41 -41.01
CA VAL A 82 8.95 0.89 -40.25
C VAL A 82 9.02 -0.63 -40.17
N HIS A 83 9.17 -1.31 -41.32
CA HIS A 83 9.23 -2.77 -41.35
C HIS A 83 10.46 -3.33 -40.59
N GLY A 84 11.61 -2.67 -40.71
CA GLY A 84 12.82 -3.02 -39.93
C GLY A 84 12.59 -2.94 -38.44
N LEU A 85 11.89 -1.88 -37.97
CA LEU A 85 11.56 -1.69 -36.55
C LEU A 85 10.47 -2.67 -36.08
N GLU A 86 9.48 -3.00 -36.91
CA GLU A 86 8.48 -4.03 -36.61
C GLU A 86 9.13 -5.41 -36.39
N VAL A 87 10.10 -5.76 -37.21
CA VAL A 87 10.87 -7.02 -37.06
C VAL A 87 11.72 -6.97 -35.77
N ALA A 88 12.39 -5.85 -35.53
CA ALA A 88 13.22 -5.66 -34.32
C ALA A 88 12.42 -5.69 -33.01
N LEU A 89 11.19 -5.20 -33.05
CA LEU A 89 10.24 -5.21 -31.92
C LEU A 89 9.39 -6.48 -31.87
N HIS A 90 9.62 -7.42 -32.78
CA HIS A 90 8.86 -8.68 -32.90
C HIS A 90 7.36 -8.50 -33.15
N LEU A 91 6.90 -7.34 -33.65
CA LEU A 91 5.50 -7.05 -33.93
C LEU A 91 4.92 -7.89 -35.11
N ASN A 92 5.79 -8.52 -35.88
CA ASN A 92 5.43 -9.45 -36.96
C ASN A 92 5.07 -10.86 -36.46
N ARG A 93 5.19 -11.16 -35.17
CA ARG A 93 4.86 -12.47 -34.59
C ARG A 93 3.43 -12.53 -34.11
N GLY A 94 2.90 -13.73 -33.85
CA GLY A 94 1.60 -13.90 -33.22
C GLY A 94 1.58 -13.34 -31.82
N LEU A 95 0.41 -12.82 -31.36
CA LEU A 95 0.25 -12.19 -30.03
C LEU A 95 0.71 -13.09 -28.88
N LEU A 96 0.47 -14.40 -28.98
CA LEU A 96 0.92 -15.35 -27.93
C LEU A 96 2.43 -15.48 -27.88
N ASP A 97 3.11 -15.46 -29.04
CA ASP A 97 4.58 -15.49 -29.08
C ASP A 97 5.18 -14.22 -28.54
N GLN A 98 4.60 -13.05 -28.84
CA GLN A 98 5.02 -11.77 -28.32
C GLN A 98 4.87 -11.73 -26.79
N TYR A 99 3.70 -12.16 -26.26
CA TYR A 99 3.46 -12.24 -24.83
C TYR A 99 4.50 -13.15 -24.15
N TRP A 100 4.74 -14.34 -24.70
CA TRP A 100 5.67 -15.30 -24.11
C TRP A 100 7.12 -14.82 -24.11
N LEU A 101 7.55 -14.17 -25.19
CA LEU A 101 8.87 -13.55 -25.29
C LEU A 101 9.04 -12.44 -24.23
N TRP A 102 8.08 -11.54 -24.12
CA TRP A 102 8.09 -10.49 -23.13
C TRP A 102 8.02 -11.05 -21.69
N PHE A 103 7.09 -11.96 -21.42
CA PHE A 103 6.91 -12.55 -20.09
C PHE A 103 8.14 -13.34 -19.63
N SER A 104 8.75 -14.14 -20.52
CA SER A 104 10.00 -14.83 -20.21
C SER A 104 11.17 -13.87 -20.00
N GLY A 105 11.19 -12.73 -20.69
CA GLY A 105 12.14 -11.65 -20.53
C GLY A 105 12.19 -11.09 -19.12
N LEU A 106 11.04 -11.03 -18.42
CA LEU A 106 10.97 -10.58 -17.02
C LEU A 106 11.82 -11.46 -16.09
N PHE A 107 11.93 -12.76 -16.36
CA PHE A 107 12.69 -13.70 -15.52
C PHE A 107 14.15 -13.84 -15.94
N THR A 108 14.45 -13.59 -17.22
CA THR A 108 15.83 -13.67 -17.76
C THR A 108 16.58 -12.33 -17.65
N GLY A 109 15.90 -11.26 -17.21
CA GLY A 109 16.46 -9.90 -17.14
C GLY A 109 16.55 -9.18 -18.50
N ASN A 110 16.01 -9.77 -19.57
CA ASN A 110 15.92 -9.13 -20.88
C ASN A 110 14.61 -8.33 -20.98
N LEU A 111 14.61 -7.13 -20.41
CA LEU A 111 13.45 -6.24 -20.36
C LEU A 111 13.28 -5.39 -21.63
N GLY A 112 14.19 -5.54 -22.59
CA GLY A 112 14.21 -4.73 -23.80
C GLY A 112 14.73 -3.31 -23.61
N HIS A 113 14.42 -2.45 -24.57
CA HIS A 113 14.85 -1.05 -24.60
C HIS A 113 13.61 -0.14 -24.67
N SER A 114 13.73 1.04 -24.08
CA SER A 114 12.76 2.11 -24.21
C SER A 114 12.63 2.53 -25.67
N LEU A 115 11.40 2.60 -26.17
CA LEU A 115 11.12 3.05 -27.51
C LEU A 115 11.31 4.56 -27.71
N ALA A 116 11.17 5.30 -26.60
CA ALA A 116 11.26 6.78 -26.62
C ALA A 116 12.70 7.30 -26.63
N ASN A 117 13.63 6.61 -25.92
CA ASN A 117 15.00 7.11 -25.75
C ASN A 117 16.12 6.09 -26.04
N GLY A 118 15.75 4.85 -26.38
CA GLY A 118 16.69 3.78 -26.73
C GLY A 118 17.49 3.18 -25.56
N GLN A 119 17.27 3.63 -24.32
CA GLN A 119 17.96 3.10 -23.15
C GLN A 119 17.41 1.75 -22.73
N PRO A 120 18.21 0.86 -22.08
CA PRO A 120 17.69 -0.33 -21.46
C PRO A 120 16.58 0.03 -20.46
N VAL A 121 15.45 -0.71 -20.48
CA VAL A 121 14.28 -0.48 -19.61
C VAL A 121 14.69 -0.46 -18.13
N TRP A 122 15.56 -1.39 -17.72
CA TRP A 122 16.08 -1.42 -16.34
C TRP A 122 16.81 -0.13 -15.96
N GLY A 123 17.71 0.34 -16.80
CA GLY A 123 18.47 1.58 -16.54
C GLY A 123 17.59 2.83 -16.45
N TYR A 124 16.42 2.81 -17.13
CA TYR A 124 15.44 3.89 -17.02
C TYR A 124 14.60 3.78 -15.75
N VAL A 125 14.20 2.56 -15.35
CA VAL A 125 13.22 2.33 -14.26
C VAL A 125 13.90 2.24 -12.88
N GLU A 126 15.09 1.62 -12.78
CA GLU A 126 15.76 1.37 -11.51
C GLU A 126 15.98 2.64 -10.66
N PRO A 127 16.55 3.76 -11.18
CA PRO A 127 16.73 4.97 -10.38
C PRO A 127 15.40 5.56 -9.91
N ARG A 128 14.37 5.49 -10.75
CA ARG A 128 13.01 5.96 -10.44
C ARG A 128 12.35 5.14 -9.36
N LEU A 129 12.49 3.82 -9.45
CA LEU A 129 11.99 2.90 -8.44
C LEU A 129 12.61 3.17 -7.07
N ILE A 130 13.93 3.38 -7.03
CA ILE A 130 14.64 3.72 -5.79
C ILE A 130 14.15 5.06 -5.23
N ASN A 131 14.02 6.08 -6.07
CA ASN A 131 13.55 7.39 -5.64
C ASN A 131 12.13 7.33 -5.07
N SER A 132 11.20 6.65 -5.74
CA SER A 132 9.83 6.43 -5.22
C SER A 132 9.83 5.63 -3.94
N ALA A 133 10.68 4.60 -3.83
CA ALA A 133 10.80 3.81 -2.61
C ALA A 133 11.27 4.66 -1.42
N VAL A 134 12.27 5.53 -1.63
CA VAL A 134 12.73 6.49 -0.62
C VAL A 134 11.62 7.44 -0.22
N LEU A 135 10.92 8.04 -1.19
CA LEU A 135 9.80 8.96 -0.95
C LEU A 135 8.68 8.27 -0.13
N MET A 136 8.26 7.06 -0.53
CA MET A 136 7.24 6.31 0.17
C MET A 136 7.68 5.88 1.58
N LEU A 137 8.94 5.48 1.74
CA LEU A 137 9.47 5.03 3.02
C LEU A 137 9.55 6.18 4.04
N VAL A 138 10.10 7.31 3.62
CA VAL A 138 10.18 8.53 4.47
C VAL A 138 8.78 9.01 4.84
N THR A 139 7.88 9.11 3.86
CA THR A 139 6.47 9.48 4.09
C THR A 139 5.77 8.50 5.01
N GLY A 140 5.90 7.20 4.75
CA GLY A 140 5.27 6.14 5.54
C GLY A 140 5.72 6.14 7.00
N VAL A 141 7.02 6.32 7.25
CA VAL A 141 7.56 6.41 8.62
C VAL A 141 7.06 7.67 9.32
N ILE A 142 7.26 8.85 8.72
CA ILE A 142 6.85 10.13 9.33
C ILE A 142 5.33 10.18 9.53
N GLY A 143 4.56 9.80 8.51
CA GLY A 143 3.10 9.82 8.55
C GLY A 143 2.53 8.81 9.56
N SER A 144 3.13 7.61 9.66
CA SER A 144 2.71 6.62 10.66
C SER A 144 2.99 7.11 12.07
N MET A 145 4.19 7.63 12.34
CA MET A 145 4.53 8.19 13.65
C MET A 145 3.61 9.35 14.03
N ALA A 146 3.39 10.29 13.12
CA ALA A 146 2.51 11.44 13.34
C ALA A 146 1.05 10.99 13.56
N GLY A 147 0.54 10.10 12.70
CA GLY A 147 -0.83 9.60 12.79
C GLY A 147 -1.09 8.82 14.08
N VAL A 148 -0.18 7.95 14.48
CA VAL A 148 -0.27 7.20 15.74
C VAL A 148 -0.18 8.15 16.94
N ALA A 149 0.76 9.09 16.95
CA ALA A 149 0.90 10.05 18.03
C ALA A 149 -0.34 10.93 18.19
N LEU A 150 -0.84 11.51 17.08
CA LEU A 150 -2.05 12.34 17.10
C LEU A 150 -3.30 11.54 17.48
N GLY A 151 -3.45 10.31 16.99
CA GLY A 151 -4.58 9.44 17.32
C GLY A 151 -4.58 9.00 18.78
N ALA A 152 -3.42 8.62 19.31
CA ALA A 152 -3.28 8.26 20.73
C ALA A 152 -3.57 9.45 21.63
N PHE A 153 -3.06 10.65 21.30
CA PHE A 153 -3.29 11.85 22.07
C PHE A 153 -4.76 12.31 22.03
N ALA A 154 -5.41 12.21 20.86
CA ALA A 154 -6.84 12.48 20.71
C ALA A 154 -7.70 11.51 21.53
N ALA A 155 -7.35 10.21 21.55
CA ALA A 155 -8.04 9.21 22.37
C ALA A 155 -7.95 9.50 23.88
N LEU A 156 -6.80 9.97 24.35
CA LEU A 156 -6.62 10.36 25.76
C LEU A 156 -7.44 11.59 26.16
N ARG A 157 -7.78 12.43 25.21
CA ARG A 157 -8.59 13.63 25.39
C ARG A 157 -9.92 13.51 24.67
N LYS A 158 -10.50 12.30 24.68
CA LYS A 158 -11.80 11.99 24.07
C LYS A 158 -12.82 13.06 24.45
N ASP A 159 -13.59 13.51 23.46
CA ASP A 159 -14.64 14.54 23.56
C ASP A 159 -14.12 15.94 23.97
N GLY A 160 -12.78 16.13 24.04
CA GLY A 160 -12.17 17.42 24.29
C GLY A 160 -11.99 18.26 23.02
N TRP A 161 -11.63 19.54 23.20
CA TRP A 161 -11.40 20.47 22.07
C TRP A 161 -10.34 19.98 21.08
N PHE A 162 -9.27 19.34 21.57
CA PHE A 162 -8.22 18.78 20.71
C PHE A 162 -8.75 17.66 19.85
N ASP A 163 -9.55 16.77 20.42
CA ASP A 163 -10.19 15.68 19.70
C ASP A 163 -11.11 16.19 18.60
N HIS A 164 -11.94 17.18 18.90
CA HIS A 164 -12.82 17.81 17.90
C HIS A 164 -12.04 18.50 16.79
N ILE A 165 -11.00 19.27 17.10
CA ILE A 165 -10.18 19.93 16.07
C ILE A 165 -9.49 18.91 15.19
N THR A 166 -8.87 17.88 15.76
CA THR A 166 -8.20 16.85 14.95
C THR A 166 -9.18 16.05 14.11
N ALA A 167 -10.40 15.80 14.59
CA ALA A 167 -11.45 15.14 13.81
C ALA A 167 -11.93 16.01 12.63
N VAL A 168 -12.17 17.31 12.87
CA VAL A 168 -12.60 18.24 11.82
C VAL A 168 -11.51 18.46 10.78
N THR A 169 -10.26 18.66 11.21
CA THR A 169 -9.12 18.80 10.28
C THR A 169 -8.89 17.52 9.48
N ALA A 170 -9.00 16.35 10.10
CA ALA A 170 -8.89 15.07 9.40
C ALA A 170 -9.96 14.95 8.31
N LEU A 171 -11.21 15.32 8.62
CA LEU A 171 -12.30 15.30 7.64
C LEU A 171 -12.05 16.29 6.50
N ALA A 172 -11.65 17.52 6.81
CA ALA A 172 -11.35 18.55 5.83
C ALA A 172 -10.22 18.12 4.88
N VAL A 173 -9.11 17.57 5.42
CA VAL A 173 -7.98 17.13 4.62
C VAL A 173 -8.36 15.93 3.73
N THR A 174 -9.10 14.95 4.25
CA THR A 174 -9.50 13.78 3.44
C THR A 174 -10.51 14.12 2.34
N SER A 175 -11.14 15.29 2.40
CA SER A 175 -12.04 15.79 1.34
C SER A 175 -11.27 16.46 0.20
N LEU A 176 -9.99 16.76 0.36
CA LEU A 176 -9.16 17.39 -0.66
C LEU A 176 -8.41 16.35 -1.47
N PRO A 177 -8.44 16.45 -2.80
CA PRO A 177 -7.52 15.67 -3.64
C PRO A 177 -6.05 16.01 -3.31
N GLU A 178 -5.18 15.03 -3.39
CA GLU A 178 -3.76 15.19 -3.04
C GLU A 178 -3.02 16.25 -3.86
N PHE A 179 -3.38 16.42 -5.15
CA PHE A 179 -2.78 17.47 -5.98
C PHE A 179 -3.16 18.90 -5.51
N VAL A 180 -4.35 19.06 -4.92
CA VAL A 180 -4.75 20.35 -4.34
C VAL A 180 -3.90 20.68 -3.13
N VAL A 181 -3.63 19.69 -2.28
CA VAL A 181 -2.71 19.84 -1.14
C VAL A 181 -1.30 20.18 -1.62
N ALA A 182 -0.81 19.46 -2.66
CA ALA A 182 0.50 19.71 -3.25
C ALA A 182 0.63 21.15 -3.78
N ILE A 183 -0.33 21.61 -4.61
CA ILE A 183 -0.33 22.96 -5.17
C ILE A 183 -0.44 24.02 -4.06
N GLY A 184 -1.29 23.77 -3.06
CA GLY A 184 -1.42 24.65 -1.89
C GLY A 184 -0.11 24.83 -1.14
N LEU A 185 0.65 23.75 -0.92
CA LEU A 185 1.96 23.82 -0.29
C LEU A 185 3.00 24.54 -1.18
N VAL A 186 2.98 24.33 -2.49
CA VAL A 186 3.85 25.06 -3.42
C VAL A 186 3.55 26.57 -3.36
N ILE A 187 2.29 26.96 -3.39
CA ILE A 187 1.90 28.39 -3.28
C ILE A 187 2.37 28.98 -1.95
N LEU A 188 2.14 28.27 -0.85
CA LEU A 188 2.45 28.74 0.49
C LEU A 188 3.97 28.80 0.75
N LEU A 189 4.71 27.73 0.41
CA LEU A 189 6.09 27.56 0.85
C LEU A 189 7.15 27.86 -0.23
N SER A 190 6.73 27.92 -1.50
CA SER A 190 7.72 28.04 -2.60
C SER A 190 7.58 29.32 -3.42
N THR A 191 6.37 29.81 -3.67
CA THR A 191 6.18 30.84 -4.70
C THR A 191 5.64 32.16 -4.18
N VAL A 192 4.57 32.18 -3.38
CA VAL A 192 3.86 33.42 -3.06
C VAL A 192 4.16 33.93 -1.66
N VAL A 193 4.21 33.04 -0.64
CA VAL A 193 4.26 33.50 0.75
C VAL A 193 5.67 33.52 1.32
N THR A 194 6.42 32.44 1.23
CA THR A 194 7.68 32.32 1.99
C THR A 194 8.94 32.11 1.16
N HIS A 195 8.86 31.55 -0.06
CA HIS A 195 10.01 31.20 -0.92
C HIS A 195 11.11 30.36 -0.22
N LEU A 196 10.71 29.50 0.74
CA LEU A 196 11.65 28.74 1.57
C LEU A 196 12.11 27.45 0.93
N LEU A 197 11.25 26.82 0.10
CA LEU A 197 11.50 25.51 -0.47
C LEU A 197 11.36 25.54 -2.00
N PRO A 198 12.08 24.68 -2.73
CA PRO A 198 11.95 24.60 -4.18
C PRO A 198 10.57 24.07 -4.58
N ALA A 199 9.94 24.71 -5.57
CA ALA A 199 8.63 24.31 -6.09
C ALA A 199 8.68 22.97 -6.86
N VAL A 200 9.83 22.64 -7.42
CA VAL A 200 10.09 21.40 -8.19
C VAL A 200 11.22 20.61 -7.58
N SER A 201 11.14 19.29 -7.70
CA SER A 201 12.07 18.34 -7.08
C SER A 201 12.95 17.65 -8.13
N LEU A 202 13.49 18.43 -9.06
CA LEU A 202 14.37 17.93 -10.11
C LEU A 202 15.70 17.46 -9.50
N LEU A 203 15.97 16.16 -9.60
CA LEU A 203 17.26 15.59 -9.21
C LEU A 203 18.23 15.64 -10.41
N PRO A 204 19.50 15.98 -10.19
CA PRO A 204 20.52 15.88 -11.23
C PRO A 204 20.65 14.43 -11.74
N PRO A 205 20.98 14.23 -13.04
CA PRO A 205 21.19 12.89 -13.57
C PRO A 205 22.23 12.10 -12.77
N GLY A 206 21.95 10.82 -12.51
CA GLY A 206 22.85 9.93 -11.73
C GLY A 206 22.84 10.16 -10.23
N THR A 207 21.90 10.99 -9.70
CA THR A 207 21.74 11.19 -8.26
C THR A 207 20.44 10.57 -7.77
N TYR A 208 20.43 10.14 -6.51
CA TYR A 208 19.25 9.59 -5.85
C TYR A 208 18.64 10.59 -4.86
N ALA A 209 17.40 10.37 -4.50
CA ALA A 209 16.62 11.27 -3.64
C ALA A 209 17.28 11.57 -2.29
N TRP A 210 18.01 10.63 -1.69
CA TRP A 210 18.73 10.83 -0.42
C TRP A 210 19.92 11.81 -0.53
N ASN A 211 20.43 12.07 -1.74
CA ASN A 211 21.53 13.03 -1.95
C ASN A 211 21.05 14.49 -1.91
N ALA A 212 19.75 14.72 -2.03
CA ALA A 212 19.15 16.06 -2.03
C ALA A 212 17.88 16.09 -1.16
N PRO A 213 18.01 15.90 0.17
CA PRO A 213 16.85 15.75 1.07
C PRO A 213 15.93 16.98 1.08
N GLN A 214 16.44 18.18 0.75
CA GLN A 214 15.60 19.38 0.62
C GLN A 214 14.54 19.27 -0.47
N LEU A 215 14.79 18.47 -1.53
CA LEU A 215 13.84 18.25 -2.61
C LEU A 215 12.72 17.26 -2.22
N LEU A 216 12.90 16.49 -1.14
CA LEU A 216 11.89 15.58 -0.60
C LEU A 216 10.88 16.29 0.30
N ILE A 217 11.19 17.47 0.84
CA ILE A 217 10.39 18.10 1.90
C ILE A 217 8.94 18.31 1.45
N LEU A 218 8.70 18.95 0.32
CA LEU A 218 7.35 19.25 -0.17
C LEU A 218 6.58 18.00 -0.61
N PRO A 219 7.16 17.08 -1.41
CA PRO A 219 6.51 15.81 -1.73
C PRO A 219 6.15 15.00 -0.49
N VAL A 220 7.08 14.85 0.46
CA VAL A 220 6.84 14.15 1.74
C VAL A 220 5.76 14.84 2.55
N ALA A 221 5.83 16.17 2.71
CA ALA A 221 4.82 16.92 3.47
C ALA A 221 3.42 16.74 2.87
N THR A 222 3.29 16.80 1.55
CA THR A 222 2.04 16.56 0.84
C THR A 222 1.46 15.19 1.20
N LEU A 223 2.24 14.14 0.99
CA LEU A 223 1.81 12.77 1.24
C LEU A 223 1.53 12.51 2.72
N VAL A 224 2.34 13.05 3.64
CA VAL A 224 2.12 12.96 5.10
C VAL A 224 0.79 13.61 5.48
N ILE A 225 0.50 14.81 4.98
CA ILE A 225 -0.79 15.47 5.25
C ILE A 225 -1.96 14.60 4.82
N VAL A 226 -1.85 13.91 3.68
CA VAL A 226 -2.91 13.07 3.14
C VAL A 226 -3.11 11.78 3.94
N ILE A 227 -2.04 11.07 4.37
CA ILE A 227 -2.16 9.76 5.03
C ILE A 227 -2.39 9.86 6.54
N VAL A 228 -1.92 10.90 7.21
CA VAL A 228 -2.03 11.06 8.67
C VAL A 228 -3.48 10.97 9.16
N PRO A 229 -4.48 11.60 8.53
CA PRO A 229 -5.87 11.51 8.96
C PRO A 229 -6.42 10.08 9.06
N TYR A 230 -6.05 9.20 8.14
CA TYR A 230 -6.50 7.79 8.13
C TYR A 230 -5.91 7.02 9.32
N ILE A 231 -4.62 7.17 9.55
CA ILE A 231 -3.89 6.50 10.63
C ILE A 231 -4.36 7.07 11.99
N GLN A 232 -4.49 8.39 12.09
CA GLN A 232 -4.95 9.08 13.30
C GLN A 232 -6.35 8.62 13.72
N ARG A 233 -7.32 8.57 12.80
CA ARG A 233 -8.69 8.13 13.12
C ARG A 233 -8.75 6.68 13.56
N MET A 234 -8.03 5.78 12.88
CA MET A 234 -7.99 4.37 13.26
C MET A 234 -7.30 4.16 14.60
N THR A 235 -6.16 4.84 14.83
CA THR A 235 -5.45 4.76 16.11
C THR A 235 -6.33 5.30 17.25
N ARG A 236 -7.01 6.43 17.04
CA ARG A 236 -7.94 6.99 18.01
C ARG A 236 -9.05 5.99 18.37
N ALA A 237 -9.71 5.40 17.36
CA ALA A 237 -10.80 4.45 17.58
C ALA A 237 -10.31 3.20 18.35
N ALA A 238 -9.21 2.58 17.91
CA ALA A 238 -8.64 1.42 18.57
C ALA A 238 -8.16 1.70 19.99
N MET A 239 -7.60 2.88 20.24
CA MET A 239 -7.17 3.30 21.57
C MET A 239 -8.35 3.53 22.52
N ILE A 240 -9.44 4.14 22.04
CA ILE A 240 -10.66 4.35 22.87
C ILE A 240 -11.25 3.01 23.30
N GLU A 241 -11.39 2.05 22.36
CA GLU A 241 -11.90 0.71 22.65
C GLU A 241 -11.09 0.04 23.78
N VAL A 242 -9.76 0.15 23.71
CA VAL A 242 -8.89 -0.44 24.75
C VAL A 242 -8.96 0.33 26.07
N LEU A 243 -8.98 1.68 26.02
CA LEU A 243 -9.00 2.51 27.23
C LEU A 243 -10.31 2.40 28.03
N GLU A 244 -11.40 1.97 27.38
CA GLU A 244 -12.72 1.71 27.99
C GLU A 244 -12.90 0.26 28.45
N SER A 245 -11.88 -0.60 28.30
CA SER A 245 -11.94 -1.99 28.73
C SER A 245 -11.80 -2.17 30.25
N ASP A 246 -12.45 -3.20 30.79
CA ASP A 246 -12.47 -3.50 32.24
C ASP A 246 -11.06 -3.63 32.84
N TYR A 247 -10.10 -4.22 32.10
CA TYR A 247 -8.76 -4.40 32.64
C TYR A 247 -7.98 -3.08 32.74
N VAL A 248 -8.28 -2.08 31.90
CA VAL A 248 -7.71 -0.73 32.00
C VAL A 248 -8.36 0.01 33.15
N GLU A 249 -9.67 -0.14 33.36
CA GLU A 249 -10.36 0.42 34.51
C GLU A 249 -9.78 -0.13 35.82
N MET A 250 -9.55 -1.42 35.93
CA MET A 250 -8.89 -2.05 37.06
C MET A 250 -7.47 -1.54 37.28
N ALA A 251 -6.71 -1.26 36.20
CA ALA A 251 -5.37 -0.67 36.31
C ALA A 251 -5.42 0.76 36.87
N ARG A 252 -6.42 1.55 36.45
CA ARG A 252 -6.65 2.91 37.00
C ARG A 252 -7.02 2.87 38.51
N LEU A 253 -7.90 1.95 38.91
CA LEU A 253 -8.27 1.75 40.29
C LEU A 253 -7.09 1.31 41.16
N LYS A 254 -6.10 0.60 40.61
CA LYS A 254 -4.83 0.27 41.26
C LYS A 254 -3.81 1.40 41.29
N GLY A 255 -4.14 2.59 40.81
CA GLY A 255 -3.27 3.75 40.81
C GLY A 255 -2.15 3.71 39.75
N VAL A 256 -2.25 2.90 38.70
CA VAL A 256 -1.25 2.89 37.62
C VAL A 256 -1.27 4.22 36.89
N PRO A 257 -0.14 4.89 36.69
CA PRO A 257 -0.10 6.19 36.02
C PRO A 257 -0.50 6.10 34.57
N VAL A 258 -1.18 7.13 34.05
CA VAL A 258 -1.78 7.15 32.70
C VAL A 258 -0.79 6.84 31.60
N TRP A 259 0.43 7.39 31.65
CA TRP A 259 1.47 7.14 30.65
C TRP A 259 1.81 5.63 30.53
N ARG A 260 1.82 4.93 31.70
CA ARG A 260 2.10 3.48 31.74
C ARG A 260 0.91 2.68 31.19
N ILE A 261 -0.33 3.11 31.47
CA ILE A 261 -1.52 2.52 30.87
C ILE A 261 -1.46 2.63 29.35
N VAL A 262 -1.08 3.81 28.83
CA VAL A 262 -0.99 4.06 27.40
C VAL A 262 0.08 3.21 26.74
N LEU A 263 1.32 3.28 27.22
CA LEU A 263 2.46 2.65 26.55
C LEU A 263 2.52 1.12 26.76
N VAL A 264 2.05 0.62 27.90
CA VAL A 264 2.18 -0.81 28.25
C VAL A 264 0.88 -1.59 27.99
N HIS A 265 -0.28 -0.95 28.10
CA HIS A 265 -1.57 -1.62 28.01
C HIS A 265 -2.36 -1.21 26.77
N ALA A 266 -2.53 0.08 26.49
CA ALA A 266 -3.42 0.52 25.42
C ALA A 266 -2.78 0.42 24.05
N LEU A 267 -1.63 1.03 23.83
CA LEU A 267 -0.97 1.05 22.52
C LEU A 267 -0.61 -0.34 21.99
N PRO A 268 -0.01 -1.26 22.78
CA PRO A 268 0.27 -2.61 22.31
C PRO A 268 -0.98 -3.41 21.93
N ASN A 269 -2.09 -3.20 22.63
CA ASN A 269 -3.36 -3.88 22.32
C ASN A 269 -4.11 -3.27 21.13
N ALA A 270 -3.88 -1.98 20.83
CA ALA A 270 -4.40 -1.30 19.66
C ALA A 270 -3.54 -1.54 18.41
N THR A 271 -2.39 -2.20 18.52
CA THR A 271 -1.39 -2.31 17.43
C THR A 271 -1.92 -3.05 16.21
N ALA A 272 -2.70 -4.12 16.35
CA ALA A 272 -3.16 -4.92 15.22
C ALA A 272 -3.97 -4.11 14.18
N PRO A 273 -5.07 -3.39 14.55
CA PRO A 273 -5.80 -2.56 13.59
C PRO A 273 -4.96 -1.37 13.09
N VAL A 274 -4.06 -0.83 13.91
CA VAL A 274 -3.18 0.27 13.50
C VAL A 274 -2.17 -0.19 12.43
N ILE A 275 -1.56 -1.37 12.57
CA ILE A 275 -0.66 -1.93 11.56
C ILE A 275 -1.40 -2.17 10.24
N GLN A 276 -2.65 -2.67 10.30
CA GLN A 276 -3.43 -2.89 9.09
C GLN A 276 -3.69 -1.59 8.33
N VAL A 277 -4.06 -0.52 9.02
CA VAL A 277 -4.29 0.78 8.36
C VAL A 277 -2.98 1.39 7.84
N ILE A 278 -1.86 1.22 8.55
CA ILE A 278 -0.54 1.65 8.06
C ILE A 278 -0.21 0.91 6.77
N GLY A 279 -0.38 -0.43 6.74
CA GLY A 279 -0.17 -1.23 5.53
C GLY A 279 -1.05 -0.79 4.36
N LEU A 280 -2.35 -0.55 4.59
CA LEU A 280 -3.25 -0.01 3.57
C LEU A 280 -2.78 1.37 3.06
N ASN A 281 -2.24 2.23 3.93
CA ASN A 281 -1.70 3.51 3.50
C ASN A 281 -0.41 3.39 2.67
N PHE A 282 0.44 2.38 2.91
CA PHE A 282 1.55 2.08 2.02
C PHE A 282 1.07 1.65 0.62
N LEU A 283 -0.01 0.87 0.53
CA LEU A 283 -0.63 0.53 -0.75
C LEU A 283 -1.25 1.75 -1.44
N TYR A 284 -1.90 2.62 -0.66
CA TYR A 284 -2.41 3.89 -1.17
C TYR A 284 -1.28 4.80 -1.69
N LEU A 285 -0.16 4.88 -0.96
CA LEU A 285 1.01 5.65 -1.38
C LEU A 285 1.55 5.19 -2.73
N ALA A 286 1.52 3.89 -3.04
CA ALA A 286 1.97 3.38 -4.34
C ALA A 286 1.17 3.96 -5.53
N GLY A 287 -0.13 4.27 -5.32
CA GLY A 287 -0.97 4.96 -6.32
C GLY A 287 -0.86 6.48 -6.24
N GLY A 288 -0.96 7.06 -5.04
CA GLY A 288 -0.94 8.51 -4.81
C GLY A 288 0.41 9.17 -5.10
N VAL A 289 1.48 8.44 -4.90
CA VAL A 289 2.85 8.91 -5.24
C VAL A 289 2.96 9.34 -6.69
N VAL A 290 2.25 8.70 -7.63
CA VAL A 290 2.27 9.04 -9.07
C VAL A 290 1.91 10.51 -9.32
N ILE A 291 0.81 10.96 -8.70
CA ILE A 291 0.30 12.33 -8.86
C ILE A 291 1.28 13.33 -8.23
N VAL A 292 1.76 13.04 -7.02
CA VAL A 292 2.70 13.92 -6.30
C VAL A 292 4.03 14.01 -7.03
N GLU A 293 4.58 12.91 -7.53
CA GLU A 293 5.80 12.90 -8.34
C GLU A 293 5.65 13.74 -9.62
N TYR A 294 4.49 13.65 -10.26
CA TYR A 294 4.21 14.46 -11.45
C TYR A 294 4.12 15.95 -11.13
N VAL A 295 3.38 16.33 -10.08
CA VAL A 295 3.20 17.74 -9.68
C VAL A 295 4.54 18.40 -9.30
N PHE A 296 5.40 17.69 -8.57
CA PHE A 296 6.70 18.21 -8.15
C PHE A 296 7.82 17.96 -9.17
N ALA A 297 7.53 17.35 -10.32
CA ALA A 297 8.52 16.87 -11.30
C ALA A 297 9.62 16.01 -10.64
N PHE A 298 9.24 15.23 -9.60
CA PHE A 298 10.13 14.34 -8.88
C PHE A 298 10.40 13.09 -9.73
N PRO A 299 11.67 12.71 -10.00
CA PRO A 299 12.01 11.63 -10.90
C PRO A 299 11.79 10.25 -10.27
N GLY A 300 10.53 9.91 -10.06
CA GLY A 300 10.07 8.63 -9.54
C GLY A 300 9.41 7.75 -10.61
N ILE A 301 8.94 6.57 -10.17
CA ILE A 301 8.34 5.55 -11.04
C ILE A 301 6.99 6.04 -11.63
N GLY A 302 6.21 6.80 -10.85
CA GLY A 302 4.93 7.33 -11.29
C GLY A 302 5.08 8.40 -12.35
N GLN A 303 6.02 9.34 -12.17
CA GLN A 303 6.37 10.31 -13.19
C GLN A 303 6.88 9.60 -14.46
N GLY A 304 7.75 8.59 -14.28
CA GLY A 304 8.25 7.76 -15.39
C GLY A 304 7.14 7.05 -16.14
N MET A 305 6.11 6.58 -15.44
CA MET A 305 4.92 5.95 -16.03
C MET A 305 4.13 6.93 -16.90
N ILE A 306 3.88 8.16 -16.41
CA ILE A 306 3.15 9.18 -17.18
C ILE A 306 3.90 9.50 -18.47
N TYR A 307 5.21 9.73 -18.39
CA TYR A 307 6.02 9.99 -19.58
C TYR A 307 6.05 8.80 -20.55
N ALA A 308 6.11 7.57 -20.04
CA ALA A 308 6.07 6.39 -20.88
C ALA A 308 4.71 6.25 -21.61
N VAL A 309 3.59 6.57 -20.94
CA VAL A 309 2.26 6.59 -21.56
C VAL A 309 2.17 7.68 -22.63
N ASP A 310 2.62 8.89 -22.35
CA ASP A 310 2.59 10.02 -23.28
C ASP A 310 3.43 9.73 -24.54
N SER A 311 4.59 9.09 -24.36
CA SER A 311 5.50 8.71 -25.46
C SER A 311 5.18 7.35 -26.08
N ARG A 312 4.16 6.64 -25.61
CA ARG A 312 3.80 5.25 -26.03
C ARG A 312 4.95 4.26 -25.93
N ASP A 313 5.73 4.38 -24.86
CA ASP A 313 6.86 3.50 -24.58
C ASP A 313 6.39 2.19 -23.96
N ILE A 314 5.89 1.27 -24.81
CA ILE A 314 5.25 0.02 -24.41
C ILE A 314 6.13 -0.81 -23.46
N PRO A 315 7.43 -1.09 -23.75
CA PRO A 315 8.25 -1.90 -22.85
C PRO A 315 8.39 -1.28 -21.44
N VAL A 316 8.52 0.03 -21.35
CA VAL A 316 8.61 0.75 -20.07
C VAL A 316 7.26 0.69 -19.33
N ILE A 317 6.14 0.92 -19.99
CA ILE A 317 4.80 0.82 -19.40
C ILE A 317 4.57 -0.56 -18.81
N GLN A 318 4.77 -1.61 -19.62
CA GLN A 318 4.56 -3.00 -19.22
C GLN A 318 5.41 -3.36 -17.99
N PHE A 319 6.67 -2.98 -17.99
CA PHE A 319 7.57 -3.28 -16.88
C PHE A 319 7.18 -2.51 -15.59
N ILE A 320 6.88 -1.22 -15.68
CA ILE A 320 6.44 -0.42 -14.52
C ILE A 320 5.17 -0.99 -13.91
N VAL A 321 4.17 -1.36 -14.71
CA VAL A 321 2.91 -1.93 -14.20
C VAL A 321 3.16 -3.23 -13.46
N VAL A 322 4.00 -4.12 -13.99
CA VAL A 322 4.36 -5.38 -13.31
C VAL A 322 5.10 -5.11 -12.00
N VAL A 323 6.03 -4.15 -11.97
CA VAL A 323 6.76 -3.76 -10.75
C VAL A 323 5.81 -3.20 -9.69
N LEU A 324 4.87 -2.33 -10.07
CA LEU A 324 3.87 -1.79 -9.14
C LEU A 324 2.93 -2.89 -8.62
N ALA A 325 2.51 -3.83 -9.47
CA ALA A 325 1.72 -4.98 -9.05
C ALA A 325 2.50 -5.90 -8.10
N ALA A 326 3.79 -6.15 -8.37
CA ALA A 326 4.67 -6.92 -7.50
C ALA A 326 4.85 -6.24 -6.14
N PHE A 327 5.04 -4.91 -6.12
CA PHE A 327 5.09 -4.13 -4.89
C PHE A 327 3.79 -4.23 -4.10
N TYR A 328 2.64 -4.14 -4.76
CA TYR A 328 1.32 -4.29 -4.13
C TYR A 328 1.17 -5.66 -3.47
N VAL A 329 1.49 -6.74 -4.18
CA VAL A 329 1.46 -8.11 -3.64
C VAL A 329 2.42 -8.25 -2.46
N PHE A 330 3.65 -7.76 -2.59
CA PHE A 330 4.66 -7.78 -1.54
C PHE A 330 4.17 -7.06 -0.27
N MET A 331 3.66 -5.83 -0.41
CA MET A 331 3.17 -5.05 0.73
C MET A 331 1.97 -5.69 1.43
N ASN A 332 1.04 -6.33 0.69
CA ASN A 332 -0.04 -7.09 1.31
C ASN A 332 0.50 -8.24 2.17
N ILE A 333 1.45 -9.02 1.66
CA ILE A 333 2.07 -10.12 2.41
C ILE A 333 2.78 -9.58 3.66
N VAL A 334 3.57 -8.52 3.53
CA VAL A 334 4.29 -7.90 4.65
C VAL A 334 3.31 -7.42 5.72
N THR A 335 2.24 -6.72 5.33
CA THR A 335 1.22 -6.21 6.25
C THR A 335 0.53 -7.33 7.01
N ASP A 336 0.13 -8.42 6.33
CA ASP A 336 -0.50 -9.57 6.95
C ASP A 336 0.42 -10.28 7.95
N VAL A 337 1.70 -10.45 7.58
CA VAL A 337 2.71 -11.07 8.46
C VAL A 337 2.94 -10.22 9.70
N ILE A 338 3.12 -8.90 9.54
CA ILE A 338 3.33 -8.00 10.68
C ILE A 338 2.09 -7.97 11.57
N ALA A 339 0.88 -7.93 11.01
CA ALA A 339 -0.36 -7.95 11.77
C ALA A 339 -0.51 -9.26 12.59
N LEU A 340 -0.15 -10.41 11.99
CA LEU A 340 -0.14 -11.71 12.68
C LEU A 340 0.86 -11.75 13.84
N LEU A 341 2.08 -11.24 13.62
CA LEU A 341 3.11 -11.21 14.65
C LEU A 341 2.77 -10.23 15.79
N ALA A 342 2.09 -9.13 15.46
CA ALA A 342 1.68 -8.12 16.43
C ALA A 342 0.43 -8.52 17.25
N THR A 343 -0.35 -9.54 16.80
CA THR A 343 -1.52 -10.00 17.53
C THR A 343 -1.11 -10.87 18.73
N PRO A 344 -1.41 -10.48 19.98
CA PRO A 344 -1.07 -11.28 21.15
C PRO A 344 -1.74 -12.65 21.09
N ARG A 345 -0.96 -13.73 21.26
CA ARG A 345 -1.41 -15.14 21.20
C ARG A 345 -2.55 -15.51 22.16
N HIS A 346 -2.88 -14.66 23.11
CA HIS A 346 -3.91 -14.90 24.14
C HIS A 346 -5.36 -14.68 23.65
N ARG A 347 -5.59 -14.18 22.43
CA ARG A 347 -6.94 -13.98 21.87
C ARG A 347 -7.44 -15.11 20.98
N ILE A 348 -6.69 -16.19 20.82
CA ILE A 348 -7.18 -17.41 20.14
C ILE A 348 -7.90 -18.24 21.23
N PRO A 349 -9.22 -18.41 21.20
CA PRO A 349 -9.91 -19.33 22.11
C PRO A 349 -9.31 -20.73 21.94
N ARG A 350 -8.81 -21.32 23.02
CA ARG A 350 -8.38 -22.72 23.05
C ARG A 350 -9.57 -23.67 22.97
#